data_7c54269fcc55e86efefeae201a876b09
#
_entry.id   7c54269fcc55e86efefeae201a876b09
#
_cell.length_a   1.000
_cell.length_b   1.000
_cell.length_c   1.000
_cell.angle_alpha   90.00
_cell.angle_beta   90.00
_cell.angle_gamma   90.00
#
_symmetry.space_group_name_H-M   'P 1'
#
loop_
_entity.id
_entity.type
_entity.pdbx_description
1 polymer ?
#
loop_
_entity_poly.entity_id
_entity_poly.type
_entity_poly.pdbx_seq_one_letter_code
_entity_poly.pdbx_strand_id
1 'polypeptide(L)'
;MKKIFLLLILVSTSIFGQNYDKNWLKVIEFENEGKIKSANEIVSKIRQKATRDKDEVQIIKCFFYESKYLQVLDEDAQTKIINNLKTEINKVSIPSKAILNLVYAKCLIDYRNQNSYLLYNRTNTVSFDDQFLTWTPKDFSEQIDGALKKTLLNETILKQTSLSTYLQIFDYSDEEKTKKDNLFNYLVKENIALYTPQIRQWEIQKKEFLPYEKGFLENSESFAQLNFDFVKNEKLKKVLELYQKQEKNTPTLENQFDRIQFCNNVLLDSNEGFMKSLRSMQKESKDTILIQKIQLEKAIILNNLASKEAHPDYNIQAIATLDSILKINNRSNAHKIALQKIQNIQAKSLNIQLQKFSYTDENTRAFIRYKNLNRLSVSFFKIDQNMTKNFRNSPHNKDSLVAAIIKNKKAIASKNYVLEEKNNYFEYST
;
A
#
# COMPACT_ATOMS: atom_id res chain seq x y z
N MET A 1 -4.32 21.02 50.64
CA MET A 1 -3.41 21.65 49.65
C MET A 1 -2.97 20.74 48.51
N LYS A 2 -2.76 19.42 48.66
CA LYS A 2 -2.35 18.52 47.56
C LYS A 2 -3.38 18.35 46.43
N LYS A 3 -4.70 18.42 46.70
CA LYS A 3 -5.75 18.26 45.70
C LYS A 3 -5.94 19.45 44.77
N ILE A 4 -5.62 20.67 45.24
CA ILE A 4 -5.73 21.87 44.41
C ILE A 4 -4.58 21.98 43.43
N PHE A 5 -3.39 21.44 43.77
CA PHE A 5 -2.23 21.44 42.90
C PHE A 5 -2.38 20.46 41.72
N LEU A 6 -3.07 19.32 41.96
CA LEU A 6 -3.35 18.35 40.90
C LEU A 6 -4.39 18.85 39.88
N LEU A 7 -5.37 19.65 40.35
CA LEU A 7 -6.39 20.29 39.51
C LEU A 7 -5.79 21.39 38.62
N LEU A 8 -4.81 22.14 39.16
CA LEU A 8 -4.08 23.19 38.41
C LEU A 8 -3.20 22.62 37.28
N ILE A 9 -2.62 21.42 37.47
CA ILE A 9 -1.82 20.74 36.44
C ILE A 9 -2.73 20.21 35.30
N LEU A 10 -3.92 19.69 35.62
CA LEU A 10 -4.90 19.26 34.65
C LEU A 10 -5.50 20.41 33.82
N VAL A 11 -5.69 21.55 34.42
CA VAL A 11 -6.16 22.77 33.74
C VAL A 11 -5.08 23.38 32.84
N SER A 12 -3.80 23.25 33.21
CA SER A 12 -2.69 23.75 32.38
C SER A 12 -2.48 22.98 31.09
N THR A 13 -2.73 21.66 31.08
CA THR A 13 -2.61 20.84 29.86
C THR A 13 -3.73 21.10 28.85
N SER A 14 -4.92 21.51 29.31
CA SER A 14 -6.05 21.87 28.42
C SER A 14 -5.90 23.27 27.81
N ILE A 15 -5.15 24.17 28.45
CA ILE A 15 -4.93 25.53 27.95
C ILE A 15 -3.86 25.60 26.86
N PHE A 16 -2.91 24.64 26.84
CA PHE A 16 -1.85 24.65 25.85
C PHE A 16 -2.36 24.29 24.42
N GLY A 17 -3.35 23.40 24.28
CA GLY A 17 -3.94 23.06 22.98
C GLY A 17 -4.67 24.24 22.33
N GLN A 18 -5.52 24.93 23.04
CA GLN A 18 -6.30 26.08 22.53
C GLN A 18 -5.43 27.30 22.12
N ASN A 19 -4.20 27.38 22.60
CA ASN A 19 -3.33 28.54 22.40
C ASN A 19 -2.69 28.57 20.98
N TYR A 20 -2.66 27.47 20.23
CA TYR A 20 -2.14 27.39 18.86
C TYR A 20 -3.24 27.32 17.79
N ASP A 21 -4.43 26.83 18.12
CA ASP A 21 -5.51 26.53 17.16
C ASP A 21 -5.92 27.77 16.35
N LYS A 22 -6.06 28.94 17.00
CA LYS A 22 -6.39 30.19 16.31
C LYS A 22 -5.37 30.57 15.23
N ASN A 23 -4.09 30.33 15.51
CA ASN A 23 -3.02 30.61 14.54
C ASN A 23 -2.98 29.57 13.44
N TRP A 24 -3.21 28.30 13.74
CA TRP A 24 -3.31 27.25 12.73
C TRP A 24 -4.52 27.46 11.80
N LEU A 25 -5.65 27.92 12.29
CA LEU A 25 -6.79 28.30 11.45
C LEU A 25 -6.42 29.41 10.46
N LYS A 26 -5.66 30.43 10.88
CA LYS A 26 -5.15 31.47 9.96
C LYS A 26 -4.16 30.93 8.93
N VAL A 27 -3.33 29.96 9.31
CA VAL A 27 -2.43 29.29 8.36
C VAL A 27 -3.25 28.61 7.27
N ILE A 28 -4.29 27.85 7.63
CA ILE A 28 -5.18 27.16 6.67
C ILE A 28 -5.93 28.18 5.80
N GLU A 29 -6.40 29.30 6.37
CA GLU A 29 -7.07 30.38 5.63
C GLU A 29 -6.15 30.94 4.54
N PHE A 30 -4.90 31.31 4.90
CA PHE A 30 -3.92 31.81 3.93
C PHE A 30 -3.51 30.76 2.88
N GLU A 31 -3.43 29.47 3.25
CA GLU A 31 -3.20 28.39 2.28
C GLU A 31 -4.33 28.31 1.25
N ASN A 32 -5.59 28.36 1.70
CA ASN A 32 -6.76 28.32 0.83
C ASN A 32 -6.84 29.54 -0.11
N GLU A 33 -6.28 30.69 0.32
CA GLU A 33 -6.16 31.88 -0.50
C GLU A 33 -4.92 31.90 -1.41
N GLY A 34 -4.07 30.87 -1.35
CA GLY A 34 -2.80 30.79 -2.10
C GLY A 34 -1.71 31.74 -1.56
N LYS A 35 -1.87 32.34 -0.39
CA LYS A 35 -0.95 33.30 0.24
C LYS A 35 0.13 32.57 1.06
N ILE A 36 0.94 31.74 0.38
CA ILE A 36 1.92 30.86 1.03
C ILE A 36 2.95 31.60 1.88
N LYS A 37 3.42 32.80 1.45
CA LYS A 37 4.37 33.61 2.24
C LYS A 37 3.75 34.07 3.57
N SER A 38 2.52 34.55 3.53
CA SER A 38 1.79 34.98 4.75
C SER A 38 1.51 33.79 5.69
N ALA A 39 1.15 32.62 5.14
CA ALA A 39 1.00 31.40 5.91
C ALA A 39 2.33 31.05 6.63
N ASN A 40 3.46 31.10 5.91
CA ASN A 40 4.79 30.81 6.48
C ASN A 40 5.19 31.80 7.61
N GLU A 41 4.83 33.08 7.50
CA GLU A 41 5.06 34.05 8.57
C GLU A 41 4.29 33.69 9.85
N ILE A 42 3.05 33.21 9.74
CA ILE A 42 2.28 32.74 10.90
C ILE A 42 2.90 31.47 11.48
N VAL A 43 3.32 30.52 10.65
CA VAL A 43 4.02 29.29 11.10
C VAL A 43 5.29 29.66 11.87
N SER A 44 6.08 30.62 11.38
CA SER A 44 7.28 31.07 12.05
C SER A 44 6.99 31.69 13.45
N LYS A 45 5.87 32.42 13.60
CA LYS A 45 5.41 32.94 14.92
C LYS A 45 4.99 31.81 15.86
N ILE A 46 4.26 30.79 15.33
CA ILE A 46 3.91 29.59 16.09
C ILE A 46 5.18 28.90 16.57
N ARG A 47 6.17 28.70 15.69
CA ARG A 47 7.45 28.06 16.01
C ARG A 47 8.21 28.77 17.11
N GLN A 48 8.32 30.09 17.03
CA GLN A 48 8.97 30.90 18.09
C GLN A 48 8.30 30.70 19.45
N LYS A 49 6.97 30.65 19.47
CA LYS A 49 6.20 30.39 20.68
C LYS A 49 6.41 28.96 21.17
N ALA A 50 6.27 27.96 20.29
CA ALA A 50 6.46 26.55 20.63
C ALA A 50 7.87 26.27 21.19
N THR A 51 8.89 26.96 20.67
CA THR A 51 10.28 26.87 21.18
C THR A 51 10.39 27.41 22.62
N ARG A 52 9.74 28.53 22.90
CA ARG A 52 9.69 29.07 24.28
C ARG A 52 8.94 28.18 25.25
N ASP A 53 7.83 27.61 24.76
CA ASP A 53 6.95 26.74 25.55
C ASP A 53 7.53 25.30 25.65
N LYS A 54 8.59 24.99 24.92
CA LYS A 54 9.21 23.65 24.78
C LYS A 54 8.21 22.60 24.29
N ASP A 55 7.25 23.00 23.41
CA ASP A 55 6.26 22.13 22.82
C ASP A 55 6.83 21.51 21.54
N GLU A 56 7.45 20.33 21.68
CA GLU A 56 8.11 19.65 20.57
C GLU A 56 7.12 19.19 19.47
N VAL A 57 5.87 18.89 19.81
CA VAL A 57 4.85 18.51 18.83
C VAL A 57 4.57 19.67 17.88
N GLN A 58 4.41 20.89 18.45
CA GLN A 58 4.22 22.10 17.66
C GLN A 58 5.47 22.49 16.87
N ILE A 59 6.66 22.28 17.42
CA ILE A 59 7.93 22.54 16.72
C ILE A 59 8.03 21.65 15.47
N ILE A 60 7.74 20.35 15.61
CA ILE A 60 7.76 19.38 14.49
C ILE A 60 6.68 19.73 13.46
N LYS A 61 5.46 20.05 13.91
CA LYS A 61 4.38 20.49 13.03
C LYS A 61 4.79 21.72 12.21
N CYS A 62 5.36 22.73 12.86
CA CYS A 62 5.89 23.91 12.18
C CYS A 62 6.96 23.53 11.14
N PHE A 63 7.90 22.65 11.51
CA PHE A 63 8.94 22.19 10.58
C PHE A 63 8.34 21.54 9.33
N PHE A 64 7.27 20.75 9.46
CA PHE A 64 6.61 20.12 8.30
C PHE A 64 5.91 21.16 7.42
N TYR A 65 5.26 22.17 8.00
CA TYR A 65 4.64 23.24 7.24
C TYR A 65 5.70 24.13 6.54
N GLU A 66 6.77 24.50 7.23
CA GLU A 66 7.90 25.24 6.65
C GLU A 66 8.52 24.46 5.46
N SER A 67 8.69 23.14 5.63
CA SER A 67 9.17 22.26 4.57
C SER A 67 8.21 22.19 3.38
N LYS A 68 6.89 22.11 3.63
CA LYS A 68 5.85 22.15 2.60
C LYS A 68 5.93 23.46 1.79
N TYR A 69 6.08 24.60 2.46
CA TYR A 69 6.16 25.89 1.80
C TYR A 69 7.47 26.07 1.05
N LEU A 70 8.56 25.55 1.58
CA LEU A 70 9.84 25.57 0.90
C LEU A 70 9.77 24.86 -0.46
N GLN A 71 9.04 23.73 -0.54
CA GLN A 71 8.83 23.00 -1.81
C GLN A 71 8.10 23.82 -2.88
N VAL A 72 7.30 24.82 -2.47
CA VAL A 72 6.59 25.70 -3.42
C VAL A 72 7.44 26.90 -3.81
N LEU A 73 8.33 27.35 -2.91
CA LEU A 73 9.03 28.64 -3.04
C LEU A 73 10.48 28.50 -3.54
N ASP A 74 11.04 27.29 -3.57
CA ASP A 74 12.49 27.10 -3.76
C ASP A 74 12.76 25.84 -4.62
N GLU A 75 13.56 26.00 -5.67
CA GLU A 75 13.92 24.90 -6.57
C GLU A 75 14.81 23.86 -5.90
N ASP A 76 15.64 24.26 -4.94
CA ASP A 76 16.53 23.37 -4.17
C ASP A 76 15.89 22.87 -2.85
N ALA A 77 14.57 22.99 -2.74
CA ALA A 77 13.83 22.71 -1.49
C ALA A 77 14.16 21.35 -0.88
N GLN A 78 14.23 20.28 -1.68
CA GLN A 78 14.48 18.93 -1.17
C GLN A 78 15.84 18.82 -0.49
N THR A 79 16.86 19.42 -1.06
CA THR A 79 18.21 19.49 -0.47
C THR A 79 18.22 20.23 0.83
N LYS A 80 17.56 21.39 0.87
CA LYS A 80 17.46 22.23 2.07
C LYS A 80 16.67 21.52 3.19
N ILE A 81 15.58 20.83 2.86
CA ILE A 81 14.77 20.08 3.82
C ILE A 81 15.60 18.97 4.47
N ILE A 82 16.34 18.18 3.68
CA ILE A 82 17.19 17.08 4.17
C ILE A 82 18.26 17.61 5.14
N ASN A 83 18.91 18.73 4.80
CA ASN A 83 19.91 19.36 5.67
C ASN A 83 19.29 19.96 6.94
N ASN A 84 18.14 20.61 6.83
CA ASN A 84 17.41 21.14 7.97
C ASN A 84 16.96 20.04 8.94
N LEU A 85 16.55 18.86 8.42
CA LEU A 85 16.20 17.70 9.25
C LEU A 85 17.36 17.25 10.15
N LYS A 86 18.58 17.17 9.61
CA LYS A 86 19.78 16.85 10.42
C LYS A 86 19.93 17.80 11.63
N THR A 87 19.66 19.07 11.40
CA THR A 87 19.76 20.10 12.46
C THR A 87 18.63 19.95 13.48
N GLU A 88 17.38 19.73 13.03
CA GLU A 88 16.21 19.60 13.93
C GLU A 88 16.27 18.34 14.79
N ILE A 89 16.73 17.18 14.23
CA ILE A 89 16.91 15.93 14.98
C ILE A 89 17.75 16.14 16.24
N ASN A 90 18.73 17.04 16.22
CA ASN A 90 19.61 17.29 17.36
C ASN A 90 19.03 18.23 18.42
N LYS A 91 17.90 18.90 18.15
CA LYS A 91 17.27 19.86 19.04
C LYS A 91 16.13 19.31 19.89
N VAL A 92 15.65 18.11 19.59
CA VAL A 92 14.46 17.52 20.22
C VAL A 92 14.79 16.32 21.10
N SER A 93 13.84 15.95 21.98
CA SER A 93 13.94 14.81 22.89
C SER A 93 13.82 13.46 22.15
N ILE A 94 14.01 12.34 22.86
CA ILE A 94 14.06 11.00 22.27
C ILE A 94 12.80 10.61 21.47
N PRO A 95 11.56 10.78 21.95
CA PRO A 95 10.37 10.41 21.17
C PRO A 95 10.29 11.18 19.85
N SER A 96 10.46 12.50 19.92
CA SER A 96 10.46 13.41 18.76
C SER A 96 11.63 13.15 17.83
N LYS A 97 12.81 12.83 18.38
CA LYS A 97 14.01 12.46 17.62
C LYS A 97 13.79 11.18 16.79
N ALA A 98 13.07 10.19 17.32
CA ALA A 98 12.73 8.97 16.61
C ALA A 98 11.84 9.26 15.38
N ILE A 99 10.83 10.13 15.55
CA ILE A 99 9.95 10.57 14.46
C ILE A 99 10.74 11.30 13.36
N LEU A 100 11.57 12.26 13.74
CA LEU A 100 12.38 13.01 12.77
C LEU A 100 13.40 12.13 12.05
N ASN A 101 13.99 11.11 12.69
CA ASN A 101 14.83 10.13 12.02
C ASN A 101 14.05 9.29 11.01
N LEU A 102 12.77 8.94 11.29
CA LEU A 102 11.90 8.28 10.32
C LEU A 102 11.66 9.17 9.10
N VAL A 103 11.33 10.45 9.32
CA VAL A 103 11.12 11.42 8.23
C VAL A 103 12.40 11.60 7.43
N TYR A 104 13.55 11.69 8.08
CA TYR A 104 14.84 11.78 7.42
C TYR A 104 15.14 10.58 6.53
N ALA A 105 14.89 9.36 7.03
CA ALA A 105 15.02 8.15 6.22
C ALA A 105 14.09 8.16 4.99
N LYS A 106 12.82 8.59 5.16
CA LYS A 106 11.86 8.75 4.05
C LYS A 106 12.37 9.75 3.01
N CYS A 107 12.82 10.92 3.44
CA CYS A 107 13.37 11.93 2.52
C CYS A 107 14.59 11.43 1.74
N LEU A 108 15.49 10.67 2.38
CA LEU A 108 16.64 10.07 1.70
C LEU A 108 16.23 8.98 0.70
N ILE A 109 15.22 8.16 1.04
CA ILE A 109 14.67 7.14 0.13
C ILE A 109 14.05 7.82 -1.09
N ASP A 110 13.26 8.86 -0.89
CA ASP A 110 12.60 9.59 -1.98
C ASP A 110 13.63 10.27 -2.88
N TYR A 111 14.63 10.94 -2.30
CA TYR A 111 15.73 11.55 -3.07
C TYR A 111 16.47 10.51 -3.89
N ARG A 112 16.86 9.39 -3.28
CA ARG A 112 17.56 8.29 -3.97
C ARG A 112 16.73 7.74 -5.13
N ASN A 113 15.43 7.54 -4.94
CA ASN A 113 14.55 6.98 -5.96
C ASN A 113 14.34 7.95 -7.12
N GLN A 114 14.13 9.24 -6.85
CA GLN A 114 13.96 10.27 -7.87
C GLN A 114 15.23 10.51 -8.69
N ASN A 115 16.38 10.38 -8.05
CA ASN A 115 17.69 10.63 -8.69
C ASN A 115 18.44 9.33 -9.05
N SER A 116 17.76 8.19 -9.08
CA SER A 116 18.39 6.87 -9.27
C SER A 116 19.29 6.79 -10.51
N TYR A 117 18.90 7.38 -11.62
CA TYR A 117 19.71 7.44 -12.86
C TYR A 117 21.03 8.20 -12.65
N LEU A 118 20.99 9.35 -11.98
CA LEU A 118 22.19 10.17 -11.70
C LEU A 118 23.12 9.46 -10.70
N LEU A 119 22.55 8.74 -9.73
CA LEU A 119 23.29 8.04 -8.70
C LEU A 119 23.95 6.77 -9.22
N TYR A 120 23.36 6.09 -10.21
CA TYR A 120 23.84 4.80 -10.70
C TYR A 120 25.29 4.84 -11.19
N ASN A 121 25.73 5.92 -11.80
CA ASN A 121 27.06 6.08 -12.36
C ASN A 121 28.08 6.67 -11.37
N ARG A 122 27.68 6.94 -10.11
CA ARG A 122 28.62 7.46 -9.11
C ARG A 122 29.49 6.34 -8.56
N THR A 123 30.78 6.50 -8.70
CA THR A 123 31.80 5.61 -8.12
C THR A 123 32.12 6.05 -6.71
N ASN A 124 32.44 5.05 -5.83
CA ASN A 124 32.89 5.35 -4.48
C ASN A 124 34.17 6.20 -4.52
N THR A 125 34.10 7.41 -4.00
CA THR A 125 35.26 8.21 -3.65
C THR A 125 35.73 7.83 -2.25
N VAL A 126 37.03 7.91 -2.02
CA VAL A 126 37.71 7.37 -0.81
C VAL A 126 37.32 8.10 0.50
N SER A 127 36.68 9.27 0.43
CA SER A 127 36.24 10.03 1.61
C SER A 127 34.74 10.18 1.66
N PHE A 128 34.13 9.65 2.72
CA PHE A 128 32.75 9.98 3.08
C PHE A 128 32.66 11.49 3.43
N ASP A 129 31.94 12.23 2.60
CA ASP A 129 31.58 13.62 2.88
C ASP A 129 30.18 13.64 3.48
N ASP A 130 29.94 14.47 4.49
CA ASP A 130 28.61 14.64 5.12
C ASP A 130 27.58 15.31 4.17
N GLN A 131 28.00 15.75 2.98
CA GLN A 131 27.16 16.34 1.94
C GLN A 131 26.50 15.22 1.11
N PHE A 132 25.23 14.95 1.36
CA PHE A 132 24.51 13.86 0.67
C PHE A 132 24.44 14.02 -0.87
N LEU A 133 24.71 15.21 -1.40
CA LEU A 133 24.79 15.43 -2.85
C LEU A 133 25.95 14.70 -3.51
N THR A 134 26.97 14.30 -2.76
CA THR A 134 28.14 13.54 -3.24
C THR A 134 28.00 12.03 -3.01
N TRP A 135 27.00 11.60 -2.28
CA TRP A 135 26.84 10.20 -1.87
C TRP A 135 26.59 9.26 -3.05
N THR A 136 27.15 8.08 -2.94
CA THR A 136 26.88 6.93 -3.82
C THR A 136 25.59 6.20 -3.39
N PRO A 137 25.05 5.29 -4.21
CA PRO A 137 23.93 4.42 -3.80
C PRO A 137 24.20 3.64 -2.51
N LYS A 138 25.46 3.27 -2.26
CA LYS A 138 25.87 2.57 -1.04
C LYS A 138 25.78 3.50 0.17
N ASP A 139 26.30 4.73 0.06
CA ASP A 139 26.26 5.72 1.13
C ASP A 139 24.81 6.03 1.51
N PHE A 140 23.92 6.24 0.52
CA PHE A 140 22.50 6.39 0.76
C PHE A 140 21.92 5.21 1.54
N SER A 141 22.24 3.97 1.14
CA SER A 141 21.77 2.77 1.82
C SER A 141 22.20 2.70 3.28
N GLU A 142 23.47 3.01 3.55
CA GLU A 142 24.03 3.02 4.91
C GLU A 142 23.41 4.13 5.78
N GLN A 143 23.22 5.33 5.23
CA GLN A 143 22.58 6.44 5.94
C GLN A 143 21.10 6.20 6.23
N ILE A 144 20.37 5.63 5.28
CA ILE A 144 18.96 5.22 5.47
C ILE A 144 18.89 4.17 6.57
N ASP A 145 19.74 3.12 6.52
CA ASP A 145 19.76 2.09 7.54
C ASP A 145 20.12 2.65 8.92
N GLY A 146 21.09 3.55 8.97
CA GLY A 146 21.47 4.24 10.21
C GLY A 146 20.33 5.08 10.79
N ALA A 147 19.60 5.82 9.96
CA ALA A 147 18.44 6.60 10.37
C ALA A 147 17.30 5.70 10.87
N LEU A 148 16.96 4.63 10.12
CA LEU A 148 15.93 3.67 10.52
C LEU A 148 16.29 2.96 11.83
N LYS A 149 17.54 2.57 12.03
CA LYS A 149 18.01 2.00 13.30
C LYS A 149 17.81 2.99 14.48
N LYS A 150 18.10 4.28 14.25
CA LYS A 150 17.92 5.32 15.28
C LYS A 150 16.46 5.53 15.67
N THR A 151 15.50 5.22 14.81
CA THR A 151 14.06 5.32 15.14
C THR A 151 13.65 4.40 16.29
N LEU A 152 14.34 3.28 16.49
CA LEU A 152 13.99 2.25 17.47
C LEU A 152 14.95 2.20 18.67
N LEU A 153 15.86 3.19 18.79
CA LEU A 153 16.66 3.34 20.00
C LEU A 153 15.77 3.77 21.18
N ASN A 154 16.15 3.34 22.39
CA ASN A 154 15.42 3.68 23.62
C ASN A 154 13.96 3.12 23.64
N GLU A 155 13.82 1.85 23.33
CA GLU A 155 12.52 1.15 23.26
C GLU A 155 11.61 1.44 24.46
N THR A 156 12.16 1.49 25.68
CA THR A 156 11.38 1.73 26.90
C THR A 156 10.63 3.05 26.83
N ILE A 157 11.29 4.14 26.42
CA ILE A 157 10.68 5.46 26.30
C ILE A 157 9.62 5.45 25.19
N LEU A 158 9.94 4.84 24.05
CA LEU A 158 9.02 4.77 22.90
C LEU A 158 7.77 3.94 23.21
N LYS A 159 7.89 2.85 23.98
CA LYS A 159 6.77 2.03 24.45
C LYS A 159 5.87 2.75 25.44
N GLN A 160 6.44 3.63 26.25
CA GLN A 160 5.70 4.47 27.20
C GLN A 160 5.08 5.72 26.56
N THR A 161 5.53 6.10 25.36
CA THR A 161 4.99 7.25 24.63
C THR A 161 3.73 6.85 23.88
N SER A 162 2.59 7.41 24.27
CA SER A 162 1.33 7.24 23.54
C SER A 162 1.42 7.87 22.15
N LEU A 163 0.95 7.16 21.13
CA LEU A 163 0.88 7.70 19.78
C LEU A 163 -0.08 8.90 19.69
N SER A 164 -1.07 8.99 20.62
CA SER A 164 -1.99 10.12 20.73
C SER A 164 -1.29 11.47 20.98
N THR A 165 -0.08 11.46 21.56
CA THR A 165 0.73 12.67 21.76
C THR A 165 1.04 13.36 20.44
N TYR A 166 1.16 12.60 19.35
CA TYR A 166 1.58 13.08 18.04
C TYR A 166 0.45 13.13 17.00
N LEU A 167 -0.82 13.07 17.42
CA LEU A 167 -1.98 13.08 16.50
C LEU A 167 -2.01 14.31 15.58
N GLN A 168 -1.43 15.46 16.04
CA GLN A 168 -1.43 16.68 15.24
C GLN A 168 -0.43 16.69 14.07
N ILE A 169 0.49 15.72 14.03
CA ILE A 169 1.55 15.66 13.01
C ILE A 169 1.46 14.43 12.13
N PHE A 170 0.60 13.48 12.47
CA PHE A 170 0.37 12.28 11.66
C PHE A 170 -1.04 12.30 11.07
N ASP A 171 -1.16 11.80 9.85
CA ASP A 171 -2.47 11.53 9.23
C ASP A 171 -2.88 10.09 9.53
N TYR A 172 -4.01 9.93 10.23
CA TYR A 172 -4.50 8.63 10.65
C TYR A 172 -5.86 8.33 10.01
N SER A 173 -5.95 7.16 9.41
CA SER A 173 -7.22 6.65 8.87
C SER A 173 -8.20 6.17 9.95
N ASP A 174 -7.71 5.89 11.16
CA ASP A 174 -8.49 5.40 12.30
C ASP A 174 -7.93 5.98 13.61
N GLU A 175 -8.52 7.11 14.05
CA GLU A 175 -8.09 7.80 15.27
C GLU A 175 -8.28 6.97 16.54
N GLU A 176 -9.36 6.18 16.64
CA GLU A 176 -9.66 5.41 17.86
C GLU A 176 -8.64 4.29 18.08
N LYS A 177 -8.26 3.61 17.01
CA LYS A 177 -7.24 2.57 17.07
C LYS A 177 -5.87 3.17 17.38
N THR A 178 -5.57 4.30 16.78
CA THR A 178 -4.33 5.05 16.94
C THR A 178 -4.15 5.57 18.37
N LYS A 179 -5.21 6.05 19.02
CA LYS A 179 -5.18 6.51 20.42
C LYS A 179 -4.77 5.43 21.41
N LYS A 180 -4.93 4.16 21.07
CA LYS A 180 -4.60 3.01 21.92
C LYS A 180 -3.20 2.44 21.65
N ASP A 181 -2.50 2.89 20.61
CA ASP A 181 -1.18 2.40 20.24
C ASP A 181 -0.07 3.29 20.81
N ASN A 182 1.13 2.77 20.85
CA ASN A 182 2.32 3.49 21.29
C ASN A 182 3.26 3.79 20.13
N LEU A 183 4.16 4.75 20.34
CA LEU A 183 5.08 5.21 19.33
C LEU A 183 6.03 4.10 18.84
N PHE A 184 6.42 3.17 19.72
CA PHE A 184 7.28 2.05 19.33
C PHE A 184 6.64 1.17 18.28
N ASN A 185 5.39 0.74 18.48
CA ASN A 185 4.67 -0.09 17.52
C ASN A 185 4.50 0.61 16.17
N TYR A 186 4.17 1.90 16.19
CA TYR A 186 4.08 2.71 14.99
C TYR A 186 5.41 2.71 14.22
N LEU A 187 6.52 2.99 14.91
CA LEU A 187 7.84 3.05 14.29
C LEU A 187 8.30 1.69 13.76
N VAL A 188 7.98 0.59 14.42
CA VAL A 188 8.28 -0.77 13.91
C VAL A 188 7.52 -1.03 12.61
N LYS A 189 6.21 -0.72 12.56
CA LYS A 189 5.39 -0.87 11.33
C LYS A 189 5.94 -0.03 10.17
N GLU A 190 6.32 1.21 10.44
CA GLU A 190 6.91 2.09 9.44
C GLU A 190 8.27 1.57 8.94
N ASN A 191 9.10 1.02 9.81
CA ASN A 191 10.37 0.41 9.41
C ASN A 191 10.12 -0.82 8.52
N ILE A 192 9.18 -1.70 8.85
CA ILE A 192 8.79 -2.84 8.01
C ILE A 192 8.34 -2.33 6.62
N ALA A 193 7.46 -1.33 6.60
CA ALA A 193 6.97 -0.75 5.35
C ALA A 193 8.07 -0.14 4.48
N LEU A 194 9.10 0.45 5.08
CA LEU A 194 10.23 1.05 4.35
C LEU A 194 11.29 0.05 3.91
N TYR A 195 11.50 -1.03 4.66
CA TYR A 195 12.46 -2.09 4.26
C TYR A 195 11.88 -3.05 3.23
N THR A 196 10.59 -3.38 3.31
CA THR A 196 9.94 -4.37 2.42
C THR A 196 10.14 -4.08 0.93
N PRO A 197 9.95 -2.85 0.39
CA PRO A 197 10.19 -2.56 -1.02
C PRO A 197 11.68 -2.65 -1.43
N GLN A 198 12.60 -2.66 -0.47
CA GLN A 198 14.04 -2.76 -0.73
C GLN A 198 14.50 -4.22 -0.83
N ILE A 199 13.64 -5.20 -0.53
CA ILE A 199 13.91 -6.62 -0.68
C ILE A 199 13.87 -6.97 -2.17
N ARG A 200 14.98 -7.45 -2.68
CA ARG A 200 15.07 -7.94 -4.05
C ARG A 200 14.53 -9.36 -4.13
N GLN A 201 13.28 -9.50 -4.53
CA GLN A 201 12.59 -10.80 -4.53
C GLN A 201 13.29 -11.87 -5.38
N TRP A 202 13.96 -11.48 -6.47
CA TRP A 202 14.72 -12.44 -7.31
C TRP A 202 15.97 -13.03 -6.62
N GLU A 203 16.44 -12.43 -5.51
CA GLU A 203 17.51 -12.97 -4.69
C GLU A 203 17.02 -14.02 -3.70
N ILE A 204 15.72 -14.14 -3.49
CA ILE A 204 15.10 -15.02 -2.51
C ILE A 204 14.87 -16.40 -3.12
N GLN A 205 15.57 -17.39 -2.62
CA GLN A 205 15.35 -18.79 -2.99
C GLN A 205 14.32 -19.42 -2.05
N LYS A 206 13.04 -19.40 -2.45
CA LYS A 206 11.93 -19.88 -1.62
C LYS A 206 12.16 -21.28 -1.02
N LYS A 207 12.86 -22.15 -1.73
CA LYS A 207 13.20 -23.50 -1.24
C LYS A 207 14.00 -23.50 0.07
N GLU A 208 14.80 -22.46 0.33
CA GLU A 208 15.58 -22.35 1.57
C GLU A 208 14.68 -22.10 2.80
N PHE A 209 13.47 -21.60 2.60
CA PHE A 209 12.52 -21.27 3.67
C PHE A 209 11.49 -22.37 3.96
N LEU A 210 11.27 -23.32 3.04
CA LEU A 210 10.30 -24.41 3.22
C LEU A 210 10.50 -25.24 4.51
N PRO A 211 11.73 -25.57 4.96
CA PRO A 211 11.93 -26.30 6.21
C PRO A 211 11.41 -25.55 7.45
N TYR A 212 11.26 -24.22 7.35
CA TYR A 212 10.81 -23.34 8.43
C TYR A 212 9.35 -22.88 8.26
N GLU A 213 8.63 -23.38 7.25
CA GLU A 213 7.27 -22.97 6.91
C GLU A 213 6.37 -22.90 8.13
N LYS A 214 6.39 -23.95 8.95
CA LYS A 214 5.59 -24.03 10.16
C LYS A 214 5.83 -22.84 11.08
N GLY A 215 7.09 -22.52 11.39
CA GLY A 215 7.45 -21.36 12.21
C GLY A 215 7.00 -20.02 11.60
N PHE A 216 7.07 -19.87 10.27
CA PHE A 216 6.64 -18.67 9.58
C PHE A 216 5.12 -18.48 9.52
N LEU A 217 4.34 -19.55 9.48
CA LEU A 217 2.88 -19.49 9.30
C LEU A 217 2.07 -19.77 10.57
N GLU A 218 2.70 -20.16 11.68
CA GLU A 218 2.02 -20.42 12.96
C GLU A 218 1.88 -19.14 13.83
N ASN A 219 1.57 -19.34 15.10
CA ASN A 219 1.36 -18.28 16.08
C ASN A 219 2.66 -17.50 16.40
N SER A 220 2.51 -16.40 17.11
CA SER A 220 3.62 -15.50 17.49
C SER A 220 4.71 -16.18 18.31
N GLU A 221 4.34 -17.18 19.14
CA GLU A 221 5.27 -17.90 20.00
C GLU A 221 6.22 -18.76 19.16
N SER A 222 5.68 -19.53 18.20
CA SER A 222 6.49 -20.34 17.27
C SER A 222 7.41 -19.47 16.42
N PHE A 223 6.90 -18.34 15.95
CA PHE A 223 7.68 -17.41 15.15
C PHE A 223 8.82 -16.76 15.96
N ALA A 224 8.57 -16.43 17.23
CA ALA A 224 9.56 -15.80 18.11
C ALA A 224 10.81 -16.70 18.38
N GLN A 225 10.68 -18.01 18.17
CA GLN A 225 11.78 -18.98 18.36
C GLN A 225 12.67 -19.15 17.12
N LEU A 226 12.25 -18.62 15.96
CA LEU A 226 13.05 -18.73 14.75
C LEU A 226 14.33 -17.89 14.85
N ASN A 227 15.45 -18.48 14.42
CA ASN A 227 16.69 -17.78 14.18
C ASN A 227 16.82 -17.51 12.67
N PHE A 228 17.22 -16.31 12.31
CA PHE A 228 17.35 -15.86 10.92
C PHE A 228 18.80 -15.81 10.40
N ASP A 229 19.74 -16.47 11.05
CA ASP A 229 21.16 -16.46 10.63
C ASP A 229 21.39 -17.10 9.25
N PHE A 230 20.47 -17.98 8.82
CA PHE A 230 20.49 -18.56 7.47
C PHE A 230 20.04 -17.58 6.38
N VAL A 231 19.41 -16.47 6.74
CA VAL A 231 18.86 -15.49 5.79
C VAL A 231 19.99 -14.62 5.26
N LYS A 232 20.37 -14.80 4.01
CA LYS A 232 21.48 -14.07 3.36
C LYS A 232 21.13 -12.64 2.99
N ASN A 233 19.86 -12.37 2.66
CA ASN A 233 19.44 -11.03 2.30
C ASN A 233 19.22 -10.18 3.56
N GLU A 234 20.11 -9.21 3.78
CA GLU A 234 20.14 -8.36 4.98
C GLU A 234 18.85 -7.56 5.20
N LYS A 235 18.19 -7.11 4.12
CA LYS A 235 16.93 -6.35 4.25
C LYS A 235 15.78 -7.27 4.69
N LEU A 236 15.74 -8.47 4.13
CA LEU A 236 14.80 -9.50 4.53
C LEU A 236 15.00 -9.91 6.00
N LYS A 237 16.24 -10.17 6.40
CA LYS A 237 16.57 -10.49 7.79
C LYS A 237 16.06 -9.41 8.74
N LYS A 238 16.30 -8.13 8.43
CA LYS A 238 15.80 -7.00 9.22
C LYS A 238 14.26 -6.98 9.30
N VAL A 239 13.56 -7.23 8.20
CA VAL A 239 12.09 -7.26 8.21
C VAL A 239 11.57 -8.39 9.10
N LEU A 240 12.16 -9.58 9.04
CA LEU A 240 11.78 -10.71 9.89
C LEU A 240 12.03 -10.42 11.39
N GLU A 241 13.19 -9.84 11.71
CA GLU A 241 13.52 -9.40 13.08
C GLU A 241 12.54 -8.31 13.59
N LEU A 242 12.10 -7.41 12.70
CA LEU A 242 11.12 -6.38 13.05
C LEU A 242 9.74 -6.98 13.31
N TYR A 243 9.31 -7.98 12.54
CA TYR A 243 8.06 -8.72 12.83
C TYR A 243 8.14 -9.45 14.17
N GLN A 244 9.27 -10.10 14.50
CA GLN A 244 9.46 -10.70 15.83
C GLN A 244 9.38 -9.65 16.94
N LYS A 245 10.02 -8.52 16.75
CA LYS A 245 9.99 -7.40 17.70
C LYS A 245 8.58 -6.85 17.89
N GLN A 246 7.81 -6.72 16.80
CA GLN A 246 6.42 -6.29 16.82
C GLN A 246 5.53 -7.25 17.60
N GLU A 247 5.57 -8.53 17.25
CA GLU A 247 4.72 -9.55 17.89
C GLU A 247 5.12 -9.80 19.36
N LYS A 248 6.40 -9.74 19.69
CA LYS A 248 6.87 -9.81 21.08
C LYS A 248 6.34 -8.66 21.94
N ASN A 249 6.25 -7.46 21.37
CA ASN A 249 5.77 -6.28 22.09
C ASN A 249 4.24 -6.22 22.13
N THR A 250 3.58 -6.61 21.05
CA THR A 250 2.12 -6.53 20.90
C THR A 250 1.62 -7.78 20.16
N PRO A 251 1.40 -8.90 20.89
CA PRO A 251 0.99 -10.18 20.29
C PRO A 251 -0.50 -10.16 19.93
N THR A 252 -0.85 -9.42 18.88
CA THR A 252 -2.23 -9.36 18.36
C THR A 252 -2.39 -10.23 17.13
N LEU A 253 -3.61 -10.75 16.91
CA LEU A 253 -3.92 -11.48 15.68
C LEU A 253 -3.70 -10.64 14.41
N GLU A 254 -3.85 -9.33 14.49
CA GLU A 254 -3.58 -8.44 13.35
C GLU A 254 -2.09 -8.41 12.99
N ASN A 255 -1.19 -8.25 13.98
CA ASN A 255 0.24 -8.26 13.74
C ASN A 255 0.70 -9.64 13.23
N GLN A 256 0.13 -10.72 13.77
CA GLN A 256 0.37 -12.07 13.28
C GLN A 256 -0.11 -12.24 11.84
N PHE A 257 -1.29 -11.72 11.48
CA PHE A 257 -1.81 -11.75 10.12
C PHE A 257 -0.87 -11.05 9.14
N ASP A 258 -0.43 -9.83 9.46
CA ASP A 258 0.47 -9.04 8.62
C ASP A 258 1.78 -9.80 8.35
N ARG A 259 2.36 -10.44 9.39
CA ARG A 259 3.56 -11.28 9.24
C ARG A 259 3.31 -12.53 8.41
N ILE A 260 2.24 -13.28 8.69
CA ILE A 260 1.93 -14.52 7.97
C ILE A 260 1.70 -14.22 6.48
N GLN A 261 0.96 -13.16 6.16
CA GLN A 261 0.75 -12.70 4.79
C GLN A 261 2.08 -12.34 4.11
N PHE A 262 2.95 -11.58 4.79
CA PHE A 262 4.27 -11.25 4.28
C PHE A 262 5.10 -12.52 4.02
N CYS A 263 5.20 -13.42 5.01
CA CYS A 263 5.99 -14.63 4.89
C CYS A 263 5.49 -15.55 3.75
N ASN A 264 4.17 -15.71 3.61
CA ASN A 264 3.63 -16.49 2.51
C ASN A 264 3.98 -15.88 1.14
N ASN A 265 3.77 -14.59 0.98
CA ASN A 265 3.93 -13.93 -0.32
C ASN A 265 5.40 -13.81 -0.74
N VAL A 266 6.30 -13.55 0.20
CA VAL A 266 7.72 -13.29 -0.06
C VAL A 266 8.57 -14.55 0.01
N LEU A 267 8.32 -15.44 0.97
CA LEU A 267 9.23 -16.55 1.30
C LEU A 267 8.75 -17.91 0.83
N LEU A 268 7.45 -18.21 0.92
CA LEU A 268 6.97 -19.57 0.86
C LEU A 268 6.17 -19.89 -0.39
N ASP A 269 5.16 -19.08 -0.71
CA ASP A 269 4.14 -19.39 -1.72
C ASP A 269 3.36 -20.70 -1.38
N SER A 270 3.10 -20.90 -0.08
CA SER A 270 2.41 -22.08 0.45
C SER A 270 0.93 -21.80 0.65
N ASN A 271 0.14 -22.01 -0.42
CA ASN A 271 -1.30 -21.75 -0.37
C ASN A 271 -2.02 -22.63 0.69
N GLU A 272 -1.59 -23.87 0.87
CA GLU A 272 -2.22 -24.79 1.84
C GLU A 272 -1.91 -24.38 3.29
N GLY A 273 -0.63 -24.18 3.62
CA GLY A 273 -0.20 -23.73 4.94
C GLY A 273 -0.82 -22.39 5.31
N PHE A 274 -0.81 -21.45 4.38
CA PHE A 274 -1.40 -20.12 4.58
C PHE A 274 -2.92 -20.22 4.80
N MET A 275 -3.65 -20.97 3.98
CA MET A 275 -5.09 -21.18 4.15
C MET A 275 -5.43 -21.80 5.51
N LYS A 276 -4.61 -22.74 5.99
CA LYS A 276 -4.76 -23.34 7.33
C LYS A 276 -4.64 -22.29 8.42
N SER A 277 -3.60 -21.44 8.35
CA SER A 277 -3.38 -20.35 9.30
C SER A 277 -4.53 -19.34 9.30
N LEU A 278 -5.00 -18.94 8.12
CA LEU A 278 -6.14 -18.04 7.97
C LEU A 278 -7.43 -18.60 8.57
N ARG A 279 -7.67 -19.92 8.46
CA ARG A 279 -8.84 -20.58 9.07
C ARG A 279 -8.74 -20.58 10.58
N SER A 280 -7.56 -20.81 11.16
CA SER A 280 -7.36 -20.73 12.62
C SER A 280 -7.62 -19.33 13.13
N MET A 281 -6.98 -18.34 12.54
CA MET A 281 -7.14 -16.94 12.92
C MET A 281 -8.58 -16.44 12.79
N GLN A 282 -9.31 -16.87 11.76
CA GLN A 282 -10.72 -16.51 11.60
C GLN A 282 -11.61 -17.04 12.74
N LYS A 283 -11.29 -18.23 13.29
CA LYS A 283 -12.03 -18.80 14.43
C LYS A 283 -11.73 -18.06 15.73
N GLU A 284 -10.53 -17.56 15.89
CA GLU A 284 -10.07 -16.88 17.10
C GLU A 284 -10.46 -15.40 17.13
N SER A 285 -10.55 -14.76 15.95
CA SER A 285 -10.79 -13.33 15.86
C SER A 285 -12.23 -12.95 16.16
N LYS A 286 -12.38 -11.89 16.97
CA LYS A 286 -13.65 -11.17 17.17
C LYS A 286 -13.64 -9.80 16.44
N ASP A 287 -12.51 -9.42 15.86
CA ASP A 287 -12.38 -8.17 15.11
C ASP A 287 -12.95 -8.34 13.71
N THR A 288 -14.04 -7.65 13.45
CA THR A 288 -14.75 -7.69 12.16
C THR A 288 -13.87 -7.25 10.98
N ILE A 289 -12.99 -6.26 11.18
CA ILE A 289 -12.10 -5.75 10.13
C ILE A 289 -11.04 -6.81 9.80
N LEU A 290 -10.46 -7.44 10.82
CA LEU A 290 -9.50 -8.52 10.62
C LEU A 290 -10.15 -9.73 9.94
N ILE A 291 -11.37 -10.12 10.35
CA ILE A 291 -12.14 -11.19 9.71
C ILE A 291 -12.33 -10.88 8.22
N GLN A 292 -12.67 -9.64 7.85
CA GLN A 292 -12.81 -9.26 6.45
C GLN A 292 -11.49 -9.34 5.67
N LYS A 293 -10.36 -8.94 6.27
CA LYS A 293 -9.03 -9.10 5.67
C LYS A 293 -8.71 -10.58 5.43
N ILE A 294 -8.97 -11.43 6.42
CA ILE A 294 -8.77 -12.89 6.32
C ILE A 294 -9.64 -13.49 5.22
N GLN A 295 -10.92 -13.13 5.16
CA GLN A 295 -11.83 -13.61 4.12
C GLN A 295 -11.40 -13.16 2.73
N LEU A 296 -10.90 -11.93 2.59
CA LEU A 296 -10.37 -11.42 1.33
C LEU A 296 -9.18 -12.25 0.84
N GLU A 297 -8.20 -12.54 1.71
CA GLU A 297 -7.05 -13.38 1.34
C GLU A 297 -7.49 -14.81 0.96
N LYS A 298 -8.41 -15.41 1.71
CA LYS A 298 -8.96 -16.72 1.38
C LYS A 298 -9.61 -16.74 0.00
N ALA A 299 -10.39 -15.72 -0.32
CA ALA A 299 -11.03 -15.59 -1.63
C ALA A 299 -10.01 -15.39 -2.77
N ILE A 300 -8.94 -14.63 -2.51
CA ILE A 300 -7.84 -14.45 -3.48
C ILE A 300 -7.15 -15.77 -3.77
N ILE A 301 -6.84 -16.55 -2.73
CA ILE A 301 -6.22 -17.88 -2.89
C ILE A 301 -7.13 -18.81 -3.71
N LEU A 302 -8.43 -18.89 -3.36
CA LEU A 302 -9.40 -19.71 -4.10
C LEU A 302 -9.47 -19.29 -5.58
N ASN A 303 -9.57 -18.01 -5.87
CA ASN A 303 -9.63 -17.53 -7.24
C ASN A 303 -8.33 -17.80 -8.02
N ASN A 304 -7.16 -17.66 -7.39
CA ASN A 304 -5.87 -17.93 -8.03
C ASN A 304 -5.65 -19.44 -8.32
N LEU A 305 -6.14 -20.31 -7.45
CA LEU A 305 -6.04 -21.76 -7.60
C LEU A 305 -7.16 -22.37 -8.46
N ALA A 306 -8.18 -21.58 -8.82
CA ALA A 306 -9.30 -22.05 -9.62
C ALA A 306 -8.81 -22.61 -10.96
N SER A 307 -9.22 -23.82 -11.28
CA SER A 307 -8.93 -24.48 -12.55
C SER A 307 -10.09 -25.38 -12.97
N LYS A 308 -10.27 -25.56 -14.28
CA LYS A 308 -11.38 -26.37 -14.82
C LYS A 308 -11.29 -27.84 -14.40
N GLU A 309 -10.08 -28.33 -14.20
CA GLU A 309 -9.78 -29.74 -13.95
C GLU A 309 -9.65 -30.05 -12.48
N ALA A 310 -8.75 -29.32 -11.78
CA ALA A 310 -8.43 -29.62 -10.39
C ALA A 310 -9.38 -28.95 -9.39
N HIS A 311 -9.83 -27.73 -9.69
CA HIS A 311 -10.61 -26.91 -8.74
C HIS A 311 -11.75 -26.14 -9.45
N PRO A 312 -12.74 -26.86 -10.05
CA PRO A 312 -13.79 -26.23 -10.86
C PRO A 312 -14.72 -25.31 -10.08
N ASP A 313 -14.86 -25.49 -8.76
CA ASP A 313 -15.76 -24.73 -7.91
C ASP A 313 -15.10 -23.56 -7.19
N TYR A 314 -13.78 -23.38 -7.33
CA TYR A 314 -13.06 -22.38 -6.53
C TYR A 314 -13.45 -20.94 -6.87
N ASN A 315 -13.81 -20.61 -8.10
CA ASN A 315 -14.36 -19.29 -8.42
C ASN A 315 -15.70 -19.03 -7.71
N ILE A 316 -16.57 -20.06 -7.63
CA ILE A 316 -17.85 -19.98 -6.92
C ILE A 316 -17.62 -19.76 -5.43
N GLN A 317 -16.71 -20.55 -4.84
CA GLN A 317 -16.34 -20.40 -3.43
C GLN A 317 -15.70 -19.05 -3.13
N ALA A 318 -14.87 -18.54 -4.05
CA ALA A 318 -14.26 -17.21 -3.94
C ALA A 318 -15.35 -16.12 -3.89
N ILE A 319 -16.33 -16.17 -4.81
CA ILE A 319 -17.46 -15.22 -4.80
C ILE A 319 -18.26 -15.32 -3.51
N ALA A 320 -18.62 -16.53 -3.07
CA ALA A 320 -19.37 -16.71 -1.82
C ALA A 320 -18.61 -16.12 -0.61
N THR A 321 -17.28 -16.28 -0.59
CA THR A 321 -16.42 -15.70 0.46
C THR A 321 -16.40 -14.17 0.37
N LEU A 322 -16.28 -13.60 -0.82
CA LEU A 322 -16.32 -12.15 -1.06
C LEU A 322 -17.69 -11.56 -0.70
N ASP A 323 -18.78 -12.23 -1.05
CA ASP A 323 -20.14 -11.81 -0.68
C ASP A 323 -20.34 -11.77 0.84
N SER A 324 -19.68 -12.65 1.59
CA SER A 324 -19.72 -12.59 3.06
C SER A 324 -19.08 -11.31 3.62
N ILE A 325 -18.06 -10.77 2.95
CA ILE A 325 -17.46 -9.48 3.30
C ILE A 325 -18.47 -8.34 3.06
N LEU A 326 -19.21 -8.40 1.93
CA LEU A 326 -20.15 -7.36 1.56
C LEU A 326 -21.39 -7.30 2.46
N LYS A 327 -21.75 -8.42 3.12
CA LYS A 327 -22.85 -8.46 4.09
C LYS A 327 -22.57 -7.67 5.37
N ILE A 328 -21.30 -7.38 5.64
CA ILE A 328 -20.90 -6.56 6.78
C ILE A 328 -21.03 -5.09 6.37
N ASN A 329 -21.95 -4.37 7.01
CA ASN A 329 -22.21 -2.96 6.68
C ASN A 329 -21.10 -2.04 7.21
N ASN A 330 -19.96 -2.03 6.51
CA ASN A 330 -18.89 -1.08 6.76
C ASN A 330 -18.23 -0.67 5.43
N ARG A 331 -17.46 0.43 5.47
CA ARG A 331 -16.73 0.96 4.31
C ARG A 331 -15.24 0.58 4.35
N SER A 332 -14.91 -0.61 4.85
CA SER A 332 -13.53 -1.07 4.94
C SER A 332 -12.86 -1.16 3.56
N ASN A 333 -11.54 -1.12 3.52
CA ASN A 333 -10.81 -1.34 2.29
C ASN A 333 -11.05 -2.74 1.72
N ALA A 334 -11.19 -3.75 2.58
CA ALA A 334 -11.53 -5.12 2.18
C ALA A 334 -12.88 -5.19 1.46
N HIS A 335 -13.89 -4.42 1.90
CA HIS A 335 -15.19 -4.31 1.25
C HIS A 335 -15.07 -3.77 -0.19
N LYS A 336 -14.31 -2.68 -0.39
CA LYS A 336 -14.08 -2.09 -1.73
C LYS A 336 -13.40 -3.08 -2.66
N ILE A 337 -12.35 -3.76 -2.17
CA ILE A 337 -11.61 -4.75 -2.96
C ILE A 337 -12.48 -5.97 -3.28
N ALA A 338 -13.29 -6.45 -2.34
CA ALA A 338 -14.21 -7.56 -2.54
C ALA A 338 -15.19 -7.27 -3.67
N LEU A 339 -15.80 -6.09 -3.68
CA LEU A 339 -16.72 -5.66 -4.74
C LEU A 339 -16.05 -5.70 -6.12
N GLN A 340 -14.85 -5.13 -6.23
CA GLN A 340 -14.10 -5.14 -7.49
C GLN A 340 -13.69 -6.55 -7.94
N LYS A 341 -13.30 -7.42 -7.01
CA LYS A 341 -12.96 -8.81 -7.31
C LYS A 341 -14.16 -9.59 -7.83
N ILE A 342 -15.33 -9.44 -7.23
CA ILE A 342 -16.57 -10.05 -7.72
C ILE A 342 -16.86 -9.60 -9.14
N GLN A 343 -16.82 -8.28 -9.40
CA GLN A 343 -17.04 -7.74 -10.73
C GLN A 343 -16.08 -8.33 -11.76
N ASN A 344 -14.79 -8.50 -11.41
CA ASN A 344 -13.79 -9.08 -12.30
C ASN A 344 -14.04 -10.56 -12.59
N ILE A 345 -14.42 -11.34 -11.56
CA ILE A 345 -14.75 -12.76 -11.73
C ILE A 345 -16.00 -12.91 -12.60
N GLN A 346 -17.01 -12.09 -12.40
CA GLN A 346 -18.28 -12.12 -13.12
C GLN A 346 -18.24 -11.40 -14.47
N ALA A 347 -17.16 -10.70 -14.80
CA ALA A 347 -17.04 -9.96 -16.03
C ALA A 347 -17.27 -10.86 -17.26
N LYS A 348 -18.07 -10.37 -18.18
CA LYS A 348 -18.29 -11.02 -19.49
C LYS A 348 -17.10 -10.76 -20.40
N SER A 349 -16.66 -11.76 -21.14
CA SER A 349 -15.67 -11.57 -22.19
C SER A 349 -16.04 -12.35 -23.45
N LEU A 350 -15.67 -11.79 -24.58
CA LEU A 350 -15.84 -12.40 -25.89
C LEU A 350 -14.62 -12.05 -26.74
N ASN A 351 -13.96 -13.06 -27.25
CA ASN A 351 -12.87 -12.91 -28.22
C ASN A 351 -13.17 -13.80 -29.43
N ILE A 352 -13.17 -13.21 -30.61
CA ILE A 352 -13.47 -13.91 -31.86
C ILE A 352 -12.27 -13.78 -32.78
N GLN A 353 -11.73 -14.92 -33.21
CA GLN A 353 -10.68 -14.99 -34.20
C GLN A 353 -11.27 -15.63 -35.46
N LEU A 354 -11.30 -14.88 -36.55
CA LEU A 354 -11.77 -15.32 -37.83
C LEU A 354 -10.63 -15.92 -38.65
N GLN A 355 -10.96 -16.88 -39.50
CA GLN A 355 -10.05 -17.36 -40.54
C GLN A 355 -9.59 -16.17 -41.41
N LYS A 356 -8.29 -16.11 -41.70
CA LYS A 356 -7.69 -14.97 -42.40
C LYS A 356 -8.18 -14.81 -43.83
N PHE A 357 -8.47 -15.96 -44.49
CA PHE A 357 -8.99 -16.03 -45.85
C PHE A 357 -10.12 -17.04 -45.90
N SER A 358 -11.18 -16.75 -46.63
CA SER A 358 -12.30 -17.66 -46.93
C SER A 358 -12.58 -17.58 -48.41
N TYR A 359 -12.83 -18.73 -49.02
CA TYR A 359 -13.31 -18.79 -50.41
C TYR A 359 -14.82 -18.51 -50.44
N THR A 360 -15.32 -18.05 -51.59
CA THR A 360 -16.72 -17.67 -51.75
C THR A 360 -17.70 -18.84 -51.51
N ASP A 361 -17.27 -20.05 -51.71
CA ASP A 361 -18.09 -21.27 -51.64
C ASP A 361 -17.87 -22.07 -50.35
N GLU A 362 -17.05 -21.56 -49.42
CA GLU A 362 -16.75 -22.24 -48.18
C GLU A 362 -17.29 -21.52 -46.96
N ASN A 363 -17.58 -22.29 -45.91
CA ASN A 363 -17.94 -21.73 -44.60
C ASN A 363 -16.72 -21.10 -43.92
N THR A 364 -16.83 -19.87 -43.53
CA THR A 364 -15.81 -19.20 -42.72
C THR A 364 -15.77 -19.77 -41.31
N ARG A 365 -14.58 -20.20 -40.86
CA ARG A 365 -14.37 -20.71 -39.51
C ARG A 365 -14.06 -19.54 -38.57
N ALA A 366 -14.66 -19.59 -37.37
CA ALA A 366 -14.41 -18.66 -36.29
C ALA A 366 -14.04 -19.45 -35.03
N PHE A 367 -12.92 -19.08 -34.39
CA PHE A 367 -12.57 -19.56 -33.07
C PHE A 367 -13.06 -18.54 -32.06
N ILE A 368 -13.94 -18.96 -31.16
CA ILE A 368 -14.62 -18.10 -30.21
C ILE A 368 -14.19 -18.48 -28.81
N ARG A 369 -13.60 -17.52 -28.07
CA ARG A 369 -13.38 -17.63 -26.63
C ARG A 369 -14.36 -16.72 -25.91
N TYR A 370 -15.03 -17.26 -24.91
CA TYR A 370 -16.06 -16.54 -24.19
C TYR A 370 -16.06 -16.88 -22.69
N LYS A 371 -16.53 -15.95 -21.88
CA LYS A 371 -16.71 -16.10 -20.45
C LYS A 371 -18.04 -15.46 -20.04
N ASN A 372 -18.82 -16.17 -19.22
CA ASN A 372 -20.10 -15.69 -18.67
C ASN A 372 -21.10 -15.20 -19.74
N LEU A 373 -21.14 -15.90 -20.86
CA LEU A 373 -22.04 -15.65 -21.97
C LEU A 373 -22.77 -16.94 -22.35
N ASN A 374 -24.08 -16.85 -22.58
CA ASN A 374 -24.91 -18.00 -23.00
C ASN A 374 -25.46 -17.86 -24.43
N ARG A 375 -25.25 -16.72 -25.07
CA ARG A 375 -25.71 -16.48 -26.46
C ARG A 375 -24.68 -15.63 -27.19
N LEU A 376 -24.53 -15.94 -28.49
CA LEU A 376 -23.77 -15.13 -29.43
C LEU A 376 -24.65 -14.88 -30.66
N SER A 377 -24.89 -13.61 -30.97
CA SER A 377 -25.56 -13.18 -32.18
C SER A 377 -24.53 -12.67 -33.18
N VAL A 378 -24.48 -13.26 -34.37
CA VAL A 378 -23.57 -12.85 -35.44
C VAL A 378 -24.40 -12.30 -36.59
N SER A 379 -24.09 -11.07 -37.01
CA SER A 379 -24.75 -10.42 -38.15
C SER A 379 -23.73 -9.97 -39.16
N PHE A 380 -24.02 -10.20 -40.44
CA PHE A 380 -23.17 -9.85 -41.58
C PHE A 380 -23.74 -8.63 -42.30
N PHE A 381 -22.90 -7.66 -42.57
CA PHE A 381 -23.26 -6.43 -43.29
C PHE A 381 -22.37 -6.28 -44.53
N LYS A 382 -22.99 -5.92 -45.65
CA LYS A 382 -22.22 -5.59 -46.85
C LYS A 382 -21.66 -4.18 -46.71
N ILE A 383 -20.33 -4.06 -46.81
CA ILE A 383 -19.62 -2.77 -46.80
C ILE A 383 -18.94 -2.53 -48.16
N ASP A 384 -18.87 -1.27 -48.57
CA ASP A 384 -18.18 -0.86 -49.79
C ASP A 384 -16.68 -0.59 -49.56
N GLN A 385 -15.96 -0.31 -50.65
CA GLN A 385 -14.53 -0.01 -50.57
C GLN A 385 -14.20 1.22 -49.73
N ASN A 386 -15.04 2.26 -49.77
CA ASN A 386 -14.81 3.48 -48.98
C ASN A 386 -14.95 3.21 -47.47
N MET A 387 -15.96 2.44 -47.08
CA MET A 387 -16.12 1.98 -45.70
C MET A 387 -14.94 1.12 -45.24
N THR A 388 -14.47 0.20 -46.10
CA THR A 388 -13.29 -0.61 -45.82
C THR A 388 -12.05 0.24 -45.61
N LYS A 389 -11.85 1.27 -46.48
CA LYS A 389 -10.74 2.23 -46.36
C LYS A 389 -10.83 3.02 -45.05
N ASN A 390 -12.02 3.51 -44.71
CA ASN A 390 -12.26 4.22 -43.46
C ASN A 390 -11.96 3.34 -42.22
N PHE A 391 -12.36 2.08 -42.26
CA PHE A 391 -12.06 1.12 -41.18
C PHE A 391 -10.57 0.89 -40.97
N ARG A 392 -9.79 0.84 -42.07
CA ARG A 392 -8.32 0.68 -42.01
C ARG A 392 -7.62 1.93 -41.50
N ASN A 393 -8.10 3.10 -41.90
CA ASN A 393 -7.45 4.39 -41.65
C ASN A 393 -7.85 5.04 -40.30
N SER A 394 -8.85 4.50 -39.62
CA SER A 394 -9.37 5.07 -38.35
C SER A 394 -9.33 4.07 -37.20
N PRO A 395 -8.14 3.66 -36.73
CA PRO A 395 -8.02 2.63 -35.71
C PRO A 395 -8.69 2.99 -34.36
N HIS A 396 -8.81 4.29 -34.06
CA HIS A 396 -9.39 4.78 -32.80
C HIS A 396 -10.94 4.99 -32.86
N ASN A 397 -11.56 4.92 -34.05
CA ASN A 397 -12.98 5.15 -34.24
C ASN A 397 -13.77 3.93 -34.72
N LYS A 398 -13.24 2.73 -34.58
CA LYS A 398 -13.87 1.51 -35.08
C LYS A 398 -15.26 1.27 -34.53
N ASP A 399 -15.46 1.47 -33.23
CA ASP A 399 -16.75 1.24 -32.59
C ASP A 399 -17.83 2.20 -33.11
N SER A 400 -17.48 3.47 -33.36
CA SER A 400 -18.39 4.44 -33.95
C SER A 400 -18.75 4.08 -35.41
N LEU A 401 -17.78 3.56 -36.18
CA LEU A 401 -18.02 3.08 -37.55
C LEU A 401 -18.92 1.86 -37.56
N VAL A 402 -18.71 0.91 -36.64
CA VAL A 402 -19.56 -0.28 -36.47
C VAL A 402 -20.99 0.15 -36.10
N ALA A 403 -21.13 1.06 -35.13
CA ALA A 403 -22.43 1.57 -34.71
C ALA A 403 -23.17 2.23 -35.88
N ALA A 404 -22.47 3.02 -36.70
CA ALA A 404 -23.05 3.66 -37.88
C ALA A 404 -23.48 2.63 -38.94
N ILE A 405 -22.71 1.56 -39.16
CA ILE A 405 -23.07 0.47 -40.08
C ILE A 405 -24.32 -0.24 -39.59
N ILE A 406 -24.38 -0.64 -38.32
CA ILE A 406 -25.54 -1.32 -37.71
C ILE A 406 -26.81 -0.47 -37.81
N LYS A 407 -26.67 0.85 -37.59
CA LYS A 407 -27.83 1.79 -37.65
C LYS A 407 -28.34 1.98 -39.06
N ASN A 408 -27.48 2.04 -40.07
CA ASN A 408 -27.81 2.51 -41.41
C ASN A 408 -27.92 1.40 -42.47
N LYS A 409 -27.51 0.18 -42.16
CA LYS A 409 -27.51 -0.95 -43.12
C LYS A 409 -28.30 -2.14 -42.56
N LYS A 410 -29.03 -2.80 -43.46
CA LYS A 410 -29.71 -4.06 -43.12
C LYS A 410 -28.66 -5.20 -43.19
N ALA A 411 -28.70 -6.07 -42.19
CA ALA A 411 -27.88 -7.27 -42.19
C ALA A 411 -28.30 -8.17 -43.38
N ILE A 412 -27.31 -8.67 -44.12
CA ILE A 412 -27.53 -9.64 -45.21
C ILE A 412 -27.78 -11.06 -44.70
N ALA A 413 -27.23 -11.37 -43.53
CA ALA A 413 -27.46 -12.60 -42.79
C ALA A 413 -27.28 -12.37 -41.31
N SER A 414 -28.04 -13.12 -40.50
CA SER A 414 -27.90 -13.12 -39.03
C SER A 414 -28.11 -14.54 -38.52
N LYS A 415 -27.28 -14.93 -37.54
CA LYS A 415 -27.41 -16.23 -36.89
C LYS A 415 -27.15 -16.12 -35.40
N ASN A 416 -27.95 -16.82 -34.63
CA ASN A 416 -27.81 -16.92 -33.18
C ASN A 416 -27.24 -18.29 -32.83
N TYR A 417 -26.28 -18.27 -31.90
CA TYR A 417 -25.66 -19.46 -31.36
C TYR A 417 -25.90 -19.50 -29.84
N VAL A 418 -26.22 -20.67 -29.34
CA VAL A 418 -26.27 -20.95 -27.91
C VAL A 418 -24.86 -21.32 -27.48
N LEU A 419 -24.37 -20.67 -26.47
CA LEU A 419 -23.08 -20.94 -25.84
C LEU A 419 -23.32 -21.71 -24.54
N GLU A 420 -22.50 -22.70 -24.26
CA GLU A 420 -22.63 -23.48 -23.02
C GLU A 420 -22.16 -22.63 -21.81
N GLU A 421 -23.09 -22.25 -20.92
CA GLU A 421 -22.79 -21.55 -19.68
C GLU A 421 -22.72 -22.55 -18.52
N LYS A 422 -21.52 -22.74 -17.95
CA LYS A 422 -21.32 -23.68 -16.82
C LYS A 422 -21.41 -23.00 -15.45
N ASN A 423 -21.66 -21.71 -15.39
CA ASN A 423 -21.78 -20.91 -14.15
C ASN A 423 -20.62 -21.05 -13.16
N ASN A 424 -19.42 -21.34 -13.68
CA ASN A 424 -18.20 -21.52 -12.88
C ASN A 424 -17.13 -20.45 -13.17
N TYR A 425 -17.51 -19.46 -13.96
CA TYR A 425 -16.70 -18.26 -14.26
C TYR A 425 -15.38 -18.53 -14.97
N PHE A 426 -15.23 -19.64 -15.67
CA PHE A 426 -14.09 -19.88 -16.55
C PHE A 426 -14.33 -19.40 -17.98
N GLU A 427 -13.24 -19.17 -18.71
CA GLU A 427 -13.28 -18.93 -20.14
C GLU A 427 -13.42 -20.27 -20.89
N TYR A 428 -14.33 -20.34 -21.84
CA TYR A 428 -14.56 -21.49 -22.74
C TYR A 428 -14.29 -21.11 -24.17
N SER A 429 -14.09 -22.11 -25.01
CA SER A 429 -13.87 -21.93 -26.45
C SER A 429 -14.72 -22.91 -27.28
N THR A 430 -15.12 -22.45 -28.41
CA THR A 430 -15.84 -23.24 -29.42
C THR A 430 -15.43 -22.82 -30.83
#